data_a031757abaca5b5ba2ef44658dcfce10
#
_entry.id   a031757abaca5b5ba2ef44658dcfce10
#
_cell.length_a   1.000
_cell.length_b   1.000
_cell.length_c   1.000
_cell.angle_alpha   90.00
_cell.angle_beta   90.00
_cell.angle_gamma   90.00
#
_symmetry.space_group_name_H-M   'P 1'
#
loop_
_entity.id
_entity.type
_entity.pdbx_description
1 polymer ?
#
loop_
_entity_poly.entity_id
_entity_poly.type
_entity_poly.pdbx_seq_one_letter_code
_entity_poly.pdbx_strand_id
1 'polypeptide(L)'
;MDHFALPTDALAVAKRQGRLHRNFQGYSTQPDCDLIGLGVSAIGRVGATYSQNSKTLDEYYDFLDQGRLPVVRGLALTRDDLVRRAAIMALMCQGELLFEPMEQAWLIDFRQYFAAELAQLEGMQEQGLVRVGPEGIEVTATGWFFVRGIAMVFDRYLQADRNRARFSRII
;
A
#
# COMPACT_ATOMS: atom_id res chain seq x y z
N MET A 1 -11.22 -6.16 6.45
CA MET A 1 -10.64 -7.29 5.68
C MET A 1 -11.42 -7.39 4.39
N ASP A 2 -10.74 -7.38 3.26
CA ASP A 2 -11.40 -7.22 1.97
C ASP A 2 -11.59 -8.54 1.21
N HIS A 3 -10.90 -9.61 1.61
CA HIS A 3 -10.90 -10.89 0.87
C HIS A 3 -10.80 -12.08 1.81
N PHE A 4 -11.60 -13.10 1.52
CA PHE A 4 -11.51 -14.42 2.12
C PHE A 4 -11.16 -15.42 1.04
N ALA A 5 -10.17 -16.27 1.29
CA ALA A 5 -9.74 -17.28 0.34
C ALA A 5 -9.67 -18.65 1.03
N LEU A 6 -10.02 -19.70 0.30
CA LEU A 6 -9.80 -21.06 0.78
C LEU A 6 -8.30 -21.32 0.94
N PRO A 7 -7.86 -22.21 1.85
CA PRO A 7 -6.44 -22.52 2.05
C PRO A 7 -5.71 -22.98 0.78
N THR A 8 -6.44 -23.54 -0.18
CA THR A 8 -5.95 -24.03 -1.48
C THR A 8 -5.97 -22.97 -2.58
N ASP A 9 -6.59 -21.82 -2.33
CA ASP A 9 -6.64 -20.72 -3.28
C ASP A 9 -5.25 -20.16 -3.59
N ALA A 10 -5.04 -19.73 -4.84
CA ALA A 10 -3.76 -19.20 -5.28
C ALA A 10 -3.26 -18.00 -4.45
N LEU A 11 -4.17 -17.12 -3.98
CA LEU A 11 -3.83 -16.00 -3.11
C LEU A 11 -3.38 -16.47 -1.72
N ALA A 12 -4.07 -17.49 -1.14
CA ALA A 12 -3.69 -18.05 0.15
C ALA A 12 -2.33 -18.77 0.07
N VAL A 13 -2.07 -19.48 -1.03
CA VAL A 13 -0.78 -20.12 -1.30
C VAL A 13 0.31 -19.05 -1.45
N ALA A 14 0.07 -18.01 -2.26
CA ALA A 14 1.02 -16.91 -2.46
C ALA A 14 1.35 -16.20 -1.16
N LYS A 15 0.35 -15.98 -0.28
CA LYS A 15 0.58 -15.41 1.05
C LYS A 15 1.54 -16.26 1.89
N ARG A 16 1.28 -17.57 2.00
CA ARG A 16 2.16 -18.50 2.76
C ARG A 16 3.58 -18.56 2.21
N GLN A 17 3.75 -18.26 0.93
CA GLN A 17 5.05 -18.28 0.24
C GLN A 17 5.74 -16.91 0.21
N GLY A 18 5.19 -15.89 0.88
CA GLY A 18 5.73 -14.53 0.85
C GLY A 18 5.65 -13.84 -0.52
N ARG A 19 4.81 -14.34 -1.43
CA ARG A 19 4.67 -13.85 -2.82
C ARG A 19 3.37 -13.12 -3.10
N LEU A 20 2.59 -12.81 -2.05
CA LEU A 20 1.37 -12.05 -2.20
C LEU A 20 1.71 -10.58 -2.49
N HIS A 21 1.07 -10.01 -3.50
CA HIS A 21 1.14 -8.61 -3.86
C HIS A 21 -0.22 -7.94 -3.74
N ARG A 22 -0.24 -6.62 -3.72
CA ARG A 22 -1.45 -5.81 -3.74
C ARG A 22 -1.31 -4.64 -4.70
N ASN A 23 -2.38 -4.40 -5.47
CA ASN A 23 -2.52 -3.23 -6.34
C ASN A 23 -3.85 -2.51 -6.06
N PHE A 24 -4.26 -1.59 -6.93
CA PHE A 24 -5.51 -0.84 -6.79
C PHE A 24 -6.78 -1.68 -6.91
N GLN A 25 -6.69 -2.86 -7.52
CA GLN A 25 -7.82 -3.79 -7.68
C GLN A 25 -7.95 -4.78 -6.52
N GLY A 26 -6.90 -4.92 -5.70
CA GLY A 26 -6.87 -5.86 -4.58
C GLY A 26 -5.60 -6.69 -4.51
N TYR A 27 -5.69 -7.87 -3.88
CA TYR A 27 -4.59 -8.81 -3.80
C TYR A 27 -4.36 -9.54 -5.12
N SER A 28 -3.10 -9.86 -5.41
CA SER A 28 -2.66 -10.50 -6.64
C SER A 28 -1.52 -11.47 -6.36
N THR A 29 -1.43 -12.52 -7.16
CA THR A 29 -0.28 -13.43 -7.21
C THR A 29 0.81 -12.93 -8.19
N GLN A 30 0.52 -11.86 -8.92
CA GLN A 30 1.47 -11.28 -9.86
C GLN A 30 2.54 -10.48 -9.12
N PRO A 31 3.80 -10.54 -9.56
CA PRO A 31 4.87 -9.74 -8.98
C PRO A 31 4.59 -8.24 -9.11
N ASP A 32 5.37 -7.43 -8.43
CA ASP A 32 5.30 -5.98 -8.48
C ASP A 32 5.80 -5.45 -9.84
N CYS A 33 4.95 -5.57 -10.86
CA CYS A 33 5.19 -5.13 -12.23
C CYS A 33 4.45 -3.84 -12.55
N ASP A 34 4.75 -3.26 -13.69
CA ASP A 34 4.01 -2.12 -14.22
C ASP A 34 2.56 -2.50 -14.50
N LEU A 35 1.65 -1.59 -14.19
CA LEU A 35 0.21 -1.76 -14.38
C LEU A 35 -0.31 -0.65 -15.29
N ILE A 36 -0.80 -1.02 -16.46
CA ILE A 36 -1.47 -0.09 -17.37
C ILE A 36 -2.97 -0.18 -17.14
N GLY A 37 -3.55 0.90 -16.62
CA GLY A 37 -4.98 0.99 -16.37
C GLY A 37 -5.74 1.35 -17.63
N LEU A 38 -6.63 0.46 -18.10
CA LEU A 38 -7.51 0.70 -19.24
C LEU A 38 -8.92 1.03 -18.77
N GLY A 39 -9.56 1.99 -19.42
CA GLY A 39 -10.93 2.42 -19.14
C GLY A 39 -11.03 3.67 -18.28
N VAL A 40 -12.28 4.12 -18.12
CA VAL A 40 -12.66 5.31 -17.33
C VAL A 40 -12.24 5.13 -15.87
N SER A 41 -11.66 6.18 -15.29
CA SER A 41 -11.16 6.24 -13.91
C SER A 41 -10.05 5.23 -13.55
N ALA A 42 -9.60 4.42 -14.50
CA ALA A 42 -8.58 3.41 -14.23
C ALA A 42 -7.28 4.03 -13.73
N ILE A 43 -6.66 3.34 -12.77
CA ILE A 43 -5.39 3.75 -12.18
C ILE A 43 -4.29 2.85 -12.72
N GLY A 44 -3.24 3.46 -13.25
CA GLY A 44 -2.02 2.80 -13.70
C GLY A 44 -0.83 3.10 -12.78
N ARG A 45 0.16 2.24 -12.85
CA ARG A 45 1.47 2.43 -12.23
C ARG A 45 2.56 1.98 -13.19
N VAL A 46 3.42 2.88 -13.61
CA VAL A 46 4.57 2.58 -14.45
C VAL A 46 5.82 3.13 -13.78
N GLY A 47 6.75 2.27 -13.46
CA GLY A 47 7.94 2.62 -12.69
C GLY A 47 7.58 3.33 -11.38
N ALA A 48 8.15 4.49 -11.15
CA ALA A 48 7.91 5.32 -9.97
C ALA A 48 6.79 6.36 -10.19
N THR A 49 5.75 6.01 -10.95
CA THR A 49 4.63 6.93 -11.21
C THR A 49 3.29 6.25 -11.03
N TYR A 50 2.30 7.01 -10.55
CA TYR A 50 0.89 6.66 -10.65
C TYR A 50 0.20 7.57 -11.65
N SER A 51 -0.78 7.03 -12.38
CA SER A 51 -1.63 7.78 -13.30
C SER A 51 -3.09 7.40 -13.10
N GLN A 52 -4.00 8.33 -13.38
CA GLN A 52 -5.43 8.07 -13.37
C GLN A 52 -6.06 8.64 -14.63
N ASN A 53 -6.86 7.81 -15.29
CA ASN A 53 -7.65 8.21 -16.44
C ASN A 53 -8.83 9.09 -16.03
N SER A 54 -9.40 9.80 -17.01
CA SER A 54 -10.62 10.58 -16.86
C SER A 54 -11.74 9.77 -16.18
N LYS A 55 -12.56 10.46 -15.41
CA LYS A 55 -13.65 9.87 -14.62
C LYS A 55 -14.99 9.85 -15.34
N THR A 56 -15.08 10.51 -16.50
CA THR A 56 -16.29 10.55 -17.33
C THR A 56 -16.03 9.86 -18.67
N LEU A 57 -17.07 9.23 -19.22
CA LEU A 57 -17.00 8.55 -20.52
C LEU A 57 -16.70 9.51 -21.65
N ASP A 58 -17.40 10.64 -21.68
CA ASP A 58 -17.26 11.63 -22.75
C ASP A 58 -15.82 12.15 -22.84
N GLU A 59 -15.26 12.63 -21.72
CA GLU A 59 -13.89 13.11 -21.67
C GLU A 59 -12.87 11.99 -22.00
N TYR A 60 -13.13 10.76 -21.55
CA TYR A 60 -12.28 9.62 -21.84
C TYR A 60 -12.19 9.35 -23.35
N TYR A 61 -13.35 9.30 -24.04
CA TYR A 61 -13.39 9.08 -25.47
C TYR A 61 -12.90 10.28 -26.27
N ASP A 62 -13.16 11.50 -25.83
CA ASP A 62 -12.61 12.71 -26.45
C ASP A 62 -11.08 12.70 -26.52
N PHE A 63 -10.40 12.21 -25.46
CA PHE A 63 -8.96 12.03 -25.48
C PHE A 63 -8.52 10.98 -26.51
N LEU A 64 -9.21 9.82 -26.54
CA LEU A 64 -8.87 8.73 -27.45
C LEU A 64 -9.10 9.12 -28.92
N ASP A 65 -10.18 9.81 -29.22
CA ASP A 65 -10.50 10.29 -30.58
C ASP A 65 -9.46 11.30 -31.09
N GLN A 66 -8.81 12.02 -30.16
CA GLN A 66 -7.67 12.90 -30.46
C GLN A 66 -6.31 12.15 -30.49
N GLY A 67 -6.28 10.85 -30.36
CA GLY A 67 -5.06 10.03 -30.29
C GLY A 67 -4.21 10.30 -29.04
N ARG A 68 -4.81 10.77 -27.96
CA ARG A 68 -4.16 11.09 -26.68
C ARG A 68 -4.51 10.08 -25.60
N LEU A 69 -3.57 9.86 -24.68
CA LEU A 69 -3.87 9.08 -23.47
C LEU A 69 -4.84 9.86 -22.57
N PRO A 70 -5.89 9.22 -22.06
CA PRO A 70 -6.94 9.88 -21.26
C PRO A 70 -6.51 10.14 -19.80
N VAL A 71 -5.23 10.35 -19.56
CA VAL A 71 -4.66 10.58 -18.25
C VAL A 71 -4.90 12.03 -17.83
N VAL A 72 -5.66 12.21 -16.76
CA VAL A 72 -5.98 13.54 -16.21
C VAL A 72 -5.28 13.83 -14.88
N ARG A 73 -4.65 12.81 -14.29
CA ARG A 73 -4.00 12.92 -13.00
C ARG A 73 -2.79 12.04 -12.92
N GLY A 74 -1.71 12.51 -12.30
CA GLY A 74 -0.50 11.74 -12.08
C GLY A 74 0.22 12.14 -10.80
N LEU A 75 1.03 11.22 -10.29
CA LEU A 75 1.92 11.43 -9.16
C LEU A 75 3.27 10.74 -9.47
N ALA A 76 4.33 11.52 -9.51
CA ALA A 76 5.69 11.00 -9.48
C ALA A 76 6.08 10.70 -8.03
N LEU A 77 6.51 9.48 -7.76
CA LEU A 77 6.90 9.02 -6.43
C LEU A 77 8.33 9.49 -6.13
N THR A 78 8.51 10.04 -4.96
CA THR A 78 9.84 10.30 -4.40
C THR A 78 10.45 9.01 -3.85
N ARG A 79 11.75 9.04 -3.51
CA ARG A 79 12.40 7.92 -2.82
C ARG A 79 11.68 7.59 -1.50
N ASP A 80 11.28 8.59 -0.73
CA ASP A 80 10.53 8.40 0.51
C ASP A 80 9.18 7.69 0.27
N ASP A 81 8.46 8.04 -0.82
CA ASP A 81 7.22 7.35 -1.17
C ASP A 81 7.44 5.86 -1.49
N LEU A 82 8.54 5.54 -2.16
CA LEU A 82 8.89 4.16 -2.48
C LEU A 82 9.27 3.35 -1.22
N VAL A 83 10.04 3.94 -0.30
CA VAL A 83 10.36 3.33 1.00
C VAL A 83 9.10 3.08 1.81
N ARG A 84 8.23 4.08 1.94
CA ARG A 84 6.93 3.95 2.63
C ARG A 84 6.03 2.92 1.98
N ARG A 85 5.98 2.90 0.65
CA ARG A 85 5.24 1.89 -0.10
C ARG A 85 5.74 0.48 0.21
N ALA A 86 7.04 0.26 0.28
CA ALA A 86 7.61 -1.03 0.64
C ALA A 86 7.17 -1.49 2.04
N ALA A 87 7.20 -0.58 3.04
CA ALA A 87 6.72 -0.86 4.40
C ALA A 87 5.22 -1.20 4.41
N ILE A 88 4.40 -0.39 3.74
CA ILE A 88 2.94 -0.62 3.61
C ILE A 88 2.65 -1.97 2.96
N MET A 89 3.36 -2.32 1.89
CA MET A 89 3.16 -3.58 1.17
C MET A 89 3.57 -4.79 2.01
N ALA A 90 4.66 -4.72 2.76
CA ALA A 90 5.09 -5.78 3.67
C ALA A 90 4.00 -6.07 4.73
N LEU A 91 3.50 -5.03 5.41
CA LEU A 91 2.44 -5.18 6.40
C LEU A 91 1.13 -5.67 5.79
N MET A 92 0.69 -5.08 4.67
CA MET A 92 -0.58 -5.43 4.03
C MET A 92 -0.61 -6.83 3.46
N CYS A 93 0.50 -7.31 2.89
CA CYS A 93 0.53 -8.58 2.18
C CYS A 93 1.02 -9.72 3.07
N GLN A 94 1.99 -9.48 3.93
CA GLN A 94 2.62 -10.51 4.76
C GLN A 94 2.23 -10.42 6.24
N GLY A 95 1.86 -9.24 6.73
CA GLY A 95 1.62 -8.96 8.14
C GLY A 95 2.90 -8.87 8.94
N GLU A 96 4.02 -8.80 8.25
CA GLU A 96 5.34 -8.71 8.85
C GLU A 96 6.19 -7.71 8.06
N LEU A 97 6.99 -6.94 8.77
CA LEU A 97 7.97 -6.02 8.20
C LEU A 97 9.27 -6.18 8.97
N LEU A 98 10.29 -6.76 8.32
CA LEU A 98 11.62 -6.95 8.87
C LEU A 98 12.47 -5.71 8.60
N PHE A 99 13.22 -5.25 9.63
CA PHE A 99 14.03 -4.03 9.52
C PHE A 99 15.25 -4.25 8.64
N GLU A 100 16.01 -5.31 8.88
CA GLU A 100 17.26 -5.57 8.14
C GLU A 100 17.08 -5.61 6.61
N PRO A 101 16.12 -6.35 6.03
CA PRO A 101 15.88 -6.30 4.58
C PRO A 101 15.51 -4.91 4.07
N MET A 102 14.75 -4.12 4.84
CA MET A 102 14.41 -2.74 4.48
C MET A 102 15.64 -1.84 4.53
N GLU A 103 16.46 -1.95 5.55
CA GLU A 103 17.68 -1.18 5.72
C GLU A 103 18.69 -1.45 4.60
N GLN A 104 18.87 -2.71 4.25
CA GLN A 104 19.75 -3.12 3.15
C GLN A 104 19.24 -2.64 1.79
N ALA A 105 17.94 -2.83 1.51
CA ALA A 105 17.35 -2.46 0.23
C ALA A 105 17.31 -0.95 0.00
N TRP A 106 17.09 -0.18 1.06
CA TRP A 106 16.85 1.26 0.96
C TRP A 106 18.00 2.12 1.52
N LEU A 107 19.05 1.51 2.07
CA LEU A 107 20.20 2.21 2.69
C LEU A 107 19.73 3.25 3.73
N ILE A 108 18.91 2.81 4.67
CA ILE A 108 18.36 3.60 5.78
C ILE A 108 18.64 2.90 7.11
N ASP A 109 18.64 3.64 8.20
CA ASP A 109 18.37 3.09 9.54
C ASP A 109 16.86 3.13 9.76
N PHE A 110 16.22 1.98 9.85
CA PHE A 110 14.76 1.90 9.89
C PHE A 110 14.17 2.61 11.11
N ARG A 111 14.78 2.42 12.27
CA ARG A 111 14.27 2.99 13.53
C ARG A 111 14.40 4.49 13.55
N GLN A 112 15.48 5.03 13.02
CA GLN A 112 15.68 6.46 12.91
C GLN A 112 14.76 7.06 11.84
N TYR A 113 14.65 6.40 10.70
CA TYR A 113 13.86 6.88 9.55
C TYR A 113 12.36 6.94 9.86
N PHE A 114 11.84 5.94 10.57
CA PHE A 114 10.43 5.79 10.92
C PHE A 114 10.15 6.00 12.41
N ALA A 115 10.94 6.80 13.11
CA ALA A 115 10.78 7.04 14.55
C ALA A 115 9.39 7.55 14.92
N ALA A 116 8.83 8.46 14.13
CA ALA A 116 7.50 9.03 14.37
C ALA A 116 6.37 8.00 14.14
N GLU A 117 6.53 7.14 13.13
CA GLU A 117 5.60 6.07 12.83
C GLU A 117 5.66 4.97 13.90
N LEU A 118 6.85 4.60 14.35
CA LEU A 118 7.02 3.64 15.45
C LEU A 118 6.35 4.13 16.74
N ALA A 119 6.51 5.40 17.09
CA ALA A 119 5.81 5.98 18.23
C ALA A 119 4.28 5.93 18.08
N GLN A 120 3.74 6.09 16.86
CA GLN A 120 2.30 5.94 16.63
C GLN A 120 1.83 4.48 16.78
N LEU A 121 2.69 3.50 16.54
CA LEU A 121 2.35 2.08 16.72
C LEU A 121 2.30 1.66 18.19
N GLU A 122 2.88 2.41 19.13
CA GLU A 122 2.85 2.07 20.57
C GLU A 122 1.43 1.87 21.08
N GLY A 123 0.52 2.78 20.75
CA GLY A 123 -0.90 2.65 21.13
C GLY A 123 -1.60 1.44 20.50
N MET A 124 -1.20 1.03 19.30
CA MET A 124 -1.71 -0.18 18.65
C MET A 124 -1.09 -1.44 19.25
N GLN A 125 0.13 -1.38 19.73
CA GLN A 125 0.78 -2.45 20.47
C GLN A 125 0.13 -2.68 21.84
N GLU A 126 -0.21 -1.63 22.57
CA GLU A 126 -0.96 -1.72 23.84
C GLU A 126 -2.33 -2.38 23.63
N GLN A 127 -2.97 -2.14 22.47
CA GLN A 127 -4.22 -2.79 22.07
C GLN A 127 -4.04 -4.22 21.54
N GLY A 128 -2.80 -4.73 21.47
CA GLY A 128 -2.50 -6.07 21.01
C GLY A 128 -2.66 -6.27 19.50
N LEU A 129 -2.66 -5.20 18.71
CA LEU A 129 -2.83 -5.26 17.24
C LEU A 129 -1.52 -5.53 16.50
N VAL A 130 -0.41 -5.06 17.05
CA VAL A 130 0.94 -5.26 16.50
C VAL A 130 1.92 -5.63 17.61
N ARG A 131 3.04 -6.23 17.23
CA ARG A 131 4.23 -6.39 18.06
C ARG A 131 5.39 -5.69 17.37
N VAL A 132 5.99 -4.75 18.05
CA VAL A 132 7.22 -4.07 17.57
C VAL A 132 8.40 -4.66 18.35
N GLY A 133 9.17 -5.49 17.69
CA GLY A 133 10.34 -6.16 18.24
C GLY A 133 11.67 -5.53 17.81
N PRO A 134 12.81 -6.11 18.20
CA PRO A 134 14.12 -5.67 17.77
C PRO A 134 14.35 -5.83 16.26
N GLU A 135 13.75 -6.85 15.65
CA GLU A 135 14.00 -7.25 14.26
C GLU A 135 12.93 -6.73 13.28
N GLY A 136 11.76 -6.31 13.79
CA GLY A 136 10.67 -5.90 12.90
C GLY A 136 9.36 -5.63 13.60
N ILE A 137 8.32 -5.53 12.78
CA ILE A 137 6.93 -5.32 13.16
C ILE A 137 6.13 -6.52 12.69
N GLU A 138 5.35 -7.13 13.60
CA GLU A 138 4.44 -8.24 13.32
C GLU A 138 2.99 -7.80 13.58
N VAL A 139 2.11 -8.07 12.63
CA VAL A 139 0.66 -7.88 12.79
C VAL A 139 0.07 -9.11 13.48
N THR A 140 -0.57 -8.94 14.62
CA THR A 140 -1.18 -10.06 15.36
C THR A 140 -2.41 -10.61 14.64
N ALA A 141 -2.93 -11.78 15.08
CA ALA A 141 -4.17 -12.32 14.56
C ALA A 141 -5.35 -11.35 14.69
N THR A 142 -5.45 -10.60 15.79
CA THR A 142 -6.44 -9.53 15.98
C THR A 142 -6.13 -8.33 15.09
N GLY A 143 -4.85 -7.98 14.96
CA GLY A 143 -4.39 -6.87 14.13
C GLY A 143 -4.71 -7.04 12.64
N TRP A 144 -4.83 -8.28 12.16
CA TRP A 144 -5.23 -8.53 10.77
C TRP A 144 -6.59 -7.93 10.39
N PHE A 145 -7.52 -7.82 11.29
CA PHE A 145 -8.78 -7.12 11.05
C PHE A 145 -8.59 -5.61 10.85
N PHE A 146 -7.48 -5.08 11.33
CA PHE A 146 -7.12 -3.66 11.29
C PHE A 146 -5.86 -3.37 10.48
N VAL A 147 -5.37 -4.35 9.69
CA VAL A 147 -4.09 -4.26 8.97
C VAL A 147 -3.99 -3.03 8.08
N ARG A 148 -5.10 -2.59 7.48
CA ARG A 148 -5.14 -1.34 6.72
C ARG A 148 -4.85 -0.14 7.59
N GLY A 149 -5.45 -0.05 8.78
CA GLY A 149 -5.20 1.02 9.74
C GLY A 149 -3.75 1.06 10.21
N ILE A 150 -3.17 -0.13 10.46
CA ILE A 150 -1.75 -0.28 10.84
C ILE A 150 -0.84 0.21 9.71
N ALA A 151 -1.07 -0.25 8.48
CA ALA A 151 -0.28 0.16 7.32
C ALA A 151 -0.40 1.65 6.99
N MET A 152 -1.57 2.27 7.25
CA MET A 152 -1.80 3.71 7.04
C MET A 152 -0.94 4.61 7.94
N VAL A 153 -0.35 4.10 9.01
CA VAL A 153 0.62 4.84 9.84
C VAL A 153 1.81 5.29 8.98
N PHE A 154 2.21 4.49 8.01
CA PHE A 154 3.32 4.78 7.11
C PHE A 154 2.93 5.66 5.90
N ASP A 155 1.64 6.00 5.73
CA ASP A 155 1.18 6.86 4.64
C ASP A 155 1.23 8.33 5.02
N ARG A 156 2.28 9.04 4.56
CA ARG A 156 2.48 10.47 4.86
C ARG A 156 1.39 11.37 4.29
N TYR A 157 0.75 10.99 3.19
CA TYR A 157 -0.31 11.79 2.57
C TYR A 157 -1.58 11.75 3.39
N LEU A 158 -1.93 10.59 3.94
CA LEU A 158 -3.06 10.46 4.86
C LEU A 158 -2.80 11.18 6.20
N GLN A 159 -1.57 11.16 6.69
CA GLN A 159 -1.20 11.93 7.89
C GLN A 159 -1.36 13.45 7.66
N ALA A 160 -0.95 13.96 6.49
CA ALA A 160 -1.11 15.37 6.12
C ALA A 160 -2.59 15.75 5.91
N ASP A 161 -3.42 14.83 5.40
CA ASP A 161 -4.85 15.06 5.11
C ASP A 161 -5.79 14.75 6.28
N ARG A 162 -5.30 14.33 7.44
CA ARG A 162 -6.13 14.10 8.64
C ARG A 162 -6.98 15.30 9.02
N ASN A 163 -6.58 16.52 8.67
CA ASN A 163 -7.33 17.74 8.85
C ASN A 163 -8.37 18.01 7.75
N ARG A 164 -8.39 17.24 6.68
CA ARG A 164 -9.36 17.33 5.60
C ARG A 164 -10.30 16.13 5.66
N ALA A 165 -11.48 16.31 6.24
CA ALA A 165 -12.54 15.29 6.44
C ALA A 165 -13.08 14.71 5.11
N ARG A 166 -12.20 14.17 4.23
CA ARG A 166 -12.55 13.64 2.91
C ARG A 166 -12.47 12.11 2.77
N PHE A 167 -12.04 11.40 3.78
CA PHE A 167 -11.93 9.93 3.74
C PHE A 167 -12.93 9.29 4.69
N SER A 168 -13.50 8.15 4.29
CA SER A 168 -14.35 7.35 5.17
C SER A 168 -13.57 7.03 6.45
N ARG A 169 -14.12 7.39 7.58
CA ARG A 169 -13.56 7.04 8.89
C ARG A 169 -13.55 5.53 9.00
N ILE A 170 -12.40 4.97 9.37
CA ILE A 170 -12.33 3.61 9.87
C ILE A 170 -13.01 3.64 11.22
N ILE A 171 -14.13 2.94 11.34
CA ILE A 171 -14.89 2.81 12.59
C ILE A 171 -14.13 1.84 13.48
#